data_eb85151cdf56d27b4c36bc2b644ed909
#
_entry.id   eb85151cdf56d27b4c36bc2b644ed909
#
_cell.length_a   1.000
_cell.length_b   1.000
_cell.length_c   1.000
_cell.angle_alpha   90.00
_cell.angle_beta   90.00
_cell.angle_gamma   90.00
#
_symmetry.space_group_name_H-M   'P 1'
#
loop_
_entity.id
_entity.type
_entity.pdbx_description
1 polymer ?
#
loop_
_entity_poly.entity_id
_entity_poly.type
_entity_poly.pdbx_seq_one_letter_code
_entity_poly.pdbx_strand_id
1 'polypeptide(L)'
;MPTPAECRYTESHEWVDLDGDVATIGITQYAADELTDITYVEMKAAKATVLPGDSVGEVESVKTTTDIYSPVGGEIVEVNQAAADEPSVVNRDPFGAGWLIKIRTADPSPLDGLMDKQSYDKRFPVSK
;
A
#
# COMPACT_ATOMS: atom_id res chain seq x y z
N MET A 1 7.86 -10.55 6.57
CA MET A 1 7.22 -9.82 5.47
C MET A 1 6.00 -10.57 4.97
N PRO A 2 4.91 -9.89 4.66
CA PRO A 2 3.73 -10.57 4.16
C PRO A 2 3.97 -11.14 2.77
N THR A 3 3.30 -12.25 2.47
CA THR A 3 3.28 -12.74 1.11
C THR A 3 2.04 -12.22 0.40
N PRO A 4 2.04 -12.15 -0.93
CA PRO A 4 0.85 -11.70 -1.65
C PRO A 4 -0.43 -12.46 -1.29
N ALA A 5 -0.29 -13.76 -0.97
CA ALA A 5 -1.46 -14.59 -0.65
C ALA A 5 -2.09 -14.24 0.70
N GLU A 6 -1.33 -13.58 1.59
CA GLU A 6 -1.80 -13.23 2.93
C GLU A 6 -2.46 -11.87 2.99
N CYS A 7 -2.32 -11.07 1.94
CA CYS A 7 -2.80 -9.70 1.91
C CYS A 7 -4.23 -9.59 1.42
N ARG A 8 -4.86 -8.46 1.73
CA ARG A 8 -6.09 -8.02 1.09
C ARG A 8 -5.76 -6.91 0.10
N TYR A 9 -6.63 -6.67 -0.86
CA TYR A 9 -6.34 -5.78 -1.98
C TYR A 9 -7.50 -4.84 -2.24
N THR A 10 -7.17 -3.58 -2.54
CA THR A 10 -8.16 -2.56 -2.91
C THR A 10 -8.26 -2.45 -4.44
N GLU A 11 -9.32 -1.79 -4.91
CA GLU A 11 -9.49 -1.52 -6.34
C GLU A 11 -8.49 -0.48 -6.85
N SER A 12 -7.91 0.30 -5.97
CA SER A 12 -6.88 1.28 -6.35
C SER A 12 -5.48 0.73 -6.21
N HIS A 13 -5.36 -0.60 -6.07
CA HIS A 13 -4.11 -1.34 -6.14
C HIS A 13 -3.20 -1.14 -4.94
N GLU A 14 -3.80 -0.97 -3.75
CA GLU A 14 -3.05 -1.07 -2.51
C GLU A 14 -3.23 -2.47 -1.94
N TRP A 15 -2.17 -3.02 -1.33
CA TRP A 15 -2.28 -4.24 -0.54
C TRP A 15 -2.25 -3.87 0.94
N VAL A 16 -2.90 -4.68 1.76
CA VAL A 16 -2.96 -4.48 3.20
C VAL A 16 -2.69 -5.80 3.90
N ASP A 17 -1.77 -5.77 4.87
CA ASP A 17 -1.51 -6.92 5.73
C ASP A 17 -1.78 -6.49 7.17
N LEU A 18 -2.73 -7.16 7.82
CA LEU A 18 -3.09 -6.85 9.20
C LEU A 18 -2.36 -7.79 10.14
N ASP A 19 -1.58 -7.22 11.06
CA ASP A 19 -0.88 -7.96 12.09
C ASP A 19 -1.30 -7.38 13.44
N GLY A 20 -2.17 -8.11 14.17
CA GLY A 20 -2.77 -7.58 15.37
C GLY A 20 -3.67 -6.41 15.04
N ASP A 21 -3.33 -5.23 15.53
CA ASP A 21 -4.08 -4.00 15.24
C ASP A 21 -3.32 -3.06 14.29
N VAL A 22 -2.21 -3.52 13.71
CA VAL A 22 -1.41 -2.70 12.80
C VAL A 22 -1.56 -3.19 11.36
N ALA A 23 -2.02 -2.31 10.48
CA ALA A 23 -2.17 -2.59 9.06
C ALA A 23 -0.97 -2.01 8.33
N THR A 24 -0.22 -2.86 7.61
CA THR A 24 0.86 -2.43 6.73
C THR A 24 0.29 -2.31 5.32
N ILE A 25 0.58 -1.20 4.66
CA ILE A 25 0.00 -0.87 3.35
C ILE A 25 1.13 -0.59 2.36
N GLY A 26 0.96 -1.09 1.16
CA GLY A 26 1.84 -0.78 0.04
C GLY A 26 1.07 -0.88 -1.26
N ILE A 27 1.77 -0.76 -2.38
CA ILE A 27 1.13 -0.92 -3.69
C ILE A 27 1.43 -2.32 -4.23
N THR A 28 0.52 -2.82 -5.08
CA THR A 28 0.67 -4.14 -5.66
C THR A 28 1.72 -4.12 -6.76
N GLN A 29 2.17 -5.32 -7.16
CA GLN A 29 3.07 -5.45 -8.30
C GLN A 29 2.41 -4.89 -9.57
N TYR A 30 1.10 -5.10 -9.73
CA TYR A 30 0.35 -4.54 -10.84
C TYR A 30 0.51 -3.02 -10.90
N ALA A 31 0.33 -2.34 -9.76
CA ALA A 31 0.47 -0.89 -9.70
C ALA A 31 1.91 -0.46 -9.99
N ALA A 32 2.88 -1.16 -9.40
CA ALA A 32 4.28 -0.82 -9.62
C ALA A 32 4.66 -0.95 -11.10
N ASP A 33 4.17 -2.01 -11.75
CA ASP A 33 4.43 -2.21 -13.18
C ASP A 33 3.77 -1.14 -14.04
N GLU A 34 2.54 -0.74 -13.69
CA GLU A 34 1.82 0.31 -14.41
C GLU A 34 2.48 1.67 -14.27
N LEU A 35 3.05 1.94 -13.09
CA LEU A 35 3.73 3.22 -12.85
C LEU A 35 5.09 3.29 -13.53
N THR A 36 5.69 2.16 -13.85
CA THR A 36 7.05 2.05 -14.36
C THR A 36 8.04 2.59 -13.32
N ASP A 37 9.04 3.39 -13.68
CA ASP A 37 10.07 3.84 -12.74
C ASP A 37 9.50 4.80 -11.71
N ILE A 38 9.43 4.38 -10.45
CA ILE A 38 8.98 5.22 -9.35
C ILE A 38 10.14 6.11 -8.92
N THR A 39 9.89 7.41 -8.89
CA THR A 39 10.93 8.43 -8.67
C THR A 39 10.77 9.17 -7.35
N TYR A 40 9.60 9.09 -6.71
CA TYR A 40 9.35 9.85 -5.50
C TYR A 40 8.24 9.19 -4.70
N VAL A 41 8.45 9.09 -3.39
CA VAL A 41 7.47 8.55 -2.44
C VAL A 41 7.36 9.50 -1.26
N GLU A 42 6.14 9.96 -0.97
CA GLU A 42 5.91 10.81 0.20
C GLU A 42 4.64 10.35 0.91
N MET A 43 4.79 9.97 2.19
CA MET A 43 3.67 9.57 3.03
C MET A 43 3.45 10.61 4.11
N LYS A 44 2.22 10.68 4.65
CA LYS A 44 1.91 11.53 5.80
C LYS A 44 2.73 11.07 6.99
N ALA A 45 3.06 12.02 7.88
CA ALA A 45 3.93 11.75 9.01
C ALA A 45 3.30 10.81 10.03
N ALA A 46 4.14 10.09 10.76
CA ALA A 46 3.70 9.30 11.90
C ALA A 46 2.95 10.18 12.90
N LYS A 47 2.02 9.58 13.61
CA LYS A 47 1.11 10.18 14.59
C LYS A 47 -0.07 10.94 13.97
N ALA A 48 -0.09 11.15 12.66
CA ALA A 48 -1.29 11.69 12.00
C ALA A 48 -2.42 10.66 12.07
N THR A 49 -3.65 11.13 12.16
CA THR A 49 -4.84 10.28 12.18
C THR A 49 -5.53 10.35 10.83
N VAL A 50 -5.98 9.22 10.34
CA VAL A 50 -6.68 9.13 9.04
C VAL A 50 -7.97 8.35 9.19
N LEU A 51 -8.89 8.59 8.27
CA LEU A 51 -10.17 7.87 8.18
C LEU A 51 -10.11 6.89 7.00
N PRO A 52 -10.98 5.85 6.99
CA PRO A 52 -11.02 4.96 5.84
C PRO A 52 -11.28 5.74 4.56
N GLY A 53 -10.49 5.48 3.53
CA GLY A 53 -10.58 6.17 2.26
C GLY A 53 -9.75 7.43 2.14
N ASP A 54 -9.12 7.88 3.22
CA ASP A 54 -8.25 9.06 3.15
C ASP A 54 -6.96 8.76 2.39
N SER A 55 -6.45 9.76 1.68
CA SER A 55 -5.12 9.67 1.11
C SER A 55 -4.09 9.74 2.23
N VAL A 56 -3.15 8.80 2.23
CA VAL A 56 -2.07 8.78 3.23
C VAL A 56 -0.73 9.18 2.63
N GLY A 57 -0.71 9.50 1.35
CA GLY A 57 0.51 9.93 0.69
C GLY A 57 0.38 9.80 -0.80
N GLU A 58 1.50 9.96 -1.49
CA GLU A 58 1.52 9.82 -2.95
C GLU A 58 2.83 9.23 -3.42
N VAL A 59 2.76 8.61 -4.59
CA VAL A 59 3.89 8.01 -5.28
C VAL A 59 3.96 8.63 -6.67
N GLU A 60 5.13 9.16 -7.02
CA GLU A 60 5.38 9.72 -8.37
C GLU A 60 6.22 8.76 -9.18
N SER A 61 5.93 8.71 -10.45
CA SER A 61 6.73 7.95 -11.40
C SER A 61 7.08 8.85 -12.59
N VAL A 62 7.86 8.31 -13.51
CA VAL A 62 8.18 9.04 -14.75
C VAL A 62 6.93 9.33 -15.59
N LYS A 63 5.83 8.62 -15.34
CA LYS A 63 4.59 8.76 -16.13
C LYS A 63 3.55 9.65 -15.44
N THR A 64 3.41 9.54 -14.12
CA THR A 64 2.29 10.14 -13.43
C THR A 64 2.49 10.15 -11.91
N THR A 65 1.58 10.80 -11.21
CA THR A 65 1.51 10.80 -9.75
C THR A 65 0.22 10.11 -9.34
N THR A 66 0.27 9.28 -8.31
CA THR A 66 -0.91 8.61 -7.80
C THR A 66 -0.98 8.74 -6.28
N ASP A 67 -2.20 8.90 -5.76
CA ASP A 67 -2.44 8.92 -4.32
C ASP A 67 -2.52 7.50 -3.78
N ILE A 68 -2.08 7.31 -2.54
CA ILE A 68 -2.22 6.06 -1.83
C ILE A 68 -3.31 6.26 -0.78
N TYR A 69 -4.32 5.39 -0.80
CA TYR A 69 -5.47 5.50 0.09
C TYR A 69 -5.41 4.42 1.15
N SER A 70 -5.82 4.77 2.37
CA SER A 70 -5.91 3.78 3.44
C SER A 70 -7.31 3.17 3.47
N PRO A 71 -7.42 1.84 3.44
CA PRO A 71 -8.73 1.20 3.59
C PRO A 71 -9.24 1.22 5.03
N VAL A 72 -8.38 1.57 6.01
CA VAL A 72 -8.75 1.60 7.42
C VAL A 72 -8.44 2.97 8.01
N GLY A 73 -9.17 3.31 9.08
CA GLY A 73 -8.88 4.51 9.84
C GLY A 73 -7.99 4.20 11.02
N GLY A 74 -7.25 5.18 11.50
CA GLY A 74 -6.41 5.01 12.65
C GLY A 74 -5.24 5.97 12.68
N GLU A 75 -4.26 5.64 13.49
CA GLU A 75 -3.07 6.45 13.67
C GLU A 75 -1.92 5.88 12.87
N ILE A 76 -1.24 6.74 12.10
CA ILE A 76 -0.03 6.33 11.39
C ILE A 76 1.06 6.11 12.42
N VAL A 77 1.58 4.88 12.49
CA VAL A 77 2.59 4.52 13.50
C VAL A 77 3.99 4.41 12.90
N GLU A 78 4.09 4.18 11.60
CA GLU A 78 5.39 4.07 10.96
C GLU A 78 5.29 4.38 9.47
N VAL A 79 6.31 5.05 8.94
CA VAL A 79 6.45 5.36 7.51
C VAL A 79 7.76 4.74 7.05
N ASN A 80 7.78 4.11 5.88
CA ASN A 80 8.98 3.47 5.37
C ASN A 80 9.94 4.50 4.79
N GLN A 81 10.90 4.93 5.59
CA GLN A 81 11.89 5.90 5.16
C GLN A 81 12.75 5.39 4.00
N ALA A 82 13.01 4.07 3.96
CA ALA A 82 13.80 3.49 2.89
C ALA A 82 13.14 3.68 1.53
N ALA A 83 11.80 3.63 1.46
CA ALA A 83 11.09 3.87 0.21
C ALA A 83 11.17 5.33 -0.21
N ALA A 84 11.18 6.25 0.76
CA ALA A 84 11.34 7.68 0.45
C ALA A 84 12.76 7.99 -0.02
N ASP A 85 13.76 7.34 0.58
CA ASP A 85 15.17 7.55 0.25
C ASP A 85 15.55 6.90 -1.08
N GLU A 86 14.96 5.72 -1.37
CA GLU A 86 15.26 4.98 -2.59
C GLU A 86 13.95 4.47 -3.20
N PRO A 87 13.22 5.32 -3.91
CA PRO A 87 11.89 4.95 -4.43
C PRO A 87 11.87 3.70 -5.30
N SER A 88 12.98 3.37 -5.97
CA SER A 88 13.03 2.17 -6.81
C SER A 88 12.83 0.87 -6.04
N VAL A 89 12.97 0.90 -4.72
CA VAL A 89 12.70 -0.30 -3.91
C VAL A 89 11.23 -0.72 -4.03
N VAL A 90 10.33 0.22 -4.26
CA VAL A 90 8.91 -0.08 -4.44
C VAL A 90 8.69 -0.87 -5.73
N ASN A 91 9.45 -0.57 -6.78
CA ASN A 91 9.39 -1.34 -8.03
C ASN A 91 9.94 -2.76 -7.84
N ARG A 92 11.05 -2.88 -7.11
CA ARG A 92 11.75 -4.16 -6.97
C ARG A 92 11.06 -5.11 -6.01
N ASP A 93 10.48 -4.58 -4.94
CA ASP A 93 9.96 -5.42 -3.86
C ASP A 93 8.78 -4.76 -3.17
N PRO A 94 7.66 -4.60 -3.87
CA PRO A 94 6.52 -3.84 -3.33
C PRO A 94 5.87 -4.48 -2.11
N PHE A 95 6.01 -5.80 -1.91
CA PHE A 95 5.45 -6.49 -0.75
C PHE A 95 6.43 -6.61 0.41
N GLY A 96 7.71 -6.44 0.15
CA GLY A 96 8.75 -6.55 1.16
C GLY A 96 9.33 -5.20 1.52
N ALA A 97 10.57 -4.96 1.11
CA ALA A 97 11.28 -3.74 1.48
C ALA A 97 10.59 -2.46 1.00
N GLY A 98 9.71 -2.56 -0.01
CA GLY A 98 8.98 -1.42 -0.58
C GLY A 98 7.63 -1.12 0.06
N TRP A 99 7.33 -1.66 1.25
CA TRP A 99 6.10 -1.29 1.95
C TRP A 99 6.09 0.22 2.19
N LEU A 100 4.90 0.83 2.31
CA LEU A 100 4.81 2.28 2.38
C LEU A 100 4.51 2.83 3.77
N ILE A 101 3.49 2.30 4.45
CA ILE A 101 3.02 2.94 5.68
C ILE A 101 2.35 1.90 6.58
N LYS A 102 2.43 2.12 7.91
CA LYS A 102 1.74 1.28 8.90
C LYS A 102 0.79 2.13 9.71
N ILE A 103 -0.44 1.63 9.88
CA ILE A 103 -1.51 2.32 10.59
C ILE A 103 -2.06 1.40 11.66
N ARG A 104 -2.12 1.90 12.90
CA ARG A 104 -2.81 1.18 13.98
C ARG A 104 -4.30 1.49 13.88
N THR A 105 -5.11 0.45 13.71
CA THR A 105 -6.55 0.61 13.56
C THR A 105 -7.29 -0.06 14.70
N ALA A 106 -8.32 0.61 15.23
CA ALA A 106 -9.20 0.03 16.23
C ALA A 106 -10.34 -0.74 15.58
N ASP A 107 -10.55 -0.56 14.27
CA ASP A 107 -11.65 -1.20 13.56
C ASP A 107 -11.18 -1.70 12.20
N PRO A 108 -10.75 -2.98 12.11
CA PRO A 108 -10.29 -3.54 10.85
C PRO A 108 -11.43 -4.00 9.93
N SER A 109 -12.70 -3.81 10.33
CA SER A 109 -13.82 -4.34 9.55
C SER A 109 -13.85 -3.89 8.08
N PRO A 110 -13.36 -2.69 7.69
CA PRO A 110 -13.31 -2.36 6.26
C PRO A 110 -12.49 -3.35 5.43
N LEU A 111 -11.57 -4.08 6.03
CA LEU A 111 -10.77 -5.08 5.30
C LEU A 111 -11.58 -6.28 4.85
N ASP A 112 -12.69 -6.56 5.54
CA ASP A 112 -13.55 -7.72 5.20
C ASP A 112 -14.17 -7.58 3.81
N GLY A 113 -14.35 -6.35 3.34
CA GLY A 113 -14.91 -6.10 2.02
C GLY A 113 -13.90 -6.05 0.89
N LEU A 114 -12.61 -6.20 1.20
CA LEU A 114 -11.57 -6.13 0.18
C LEU A 114 -11.35 -7.48 -0.49
N MET A 115 -10.71 -7.44 -1.66
CA MET A 115 -10.42 -8.64 -2.43
C MET A 115 -9.31 -9.45 -1.79
N ASP A 116 -9.41 -10.79 -1.87
CA ASP A 116 -8.26 -11.64 -1.59
C ASP A 116 -7.39 -11.70 -2.85
N LYS A 117 -6.26 -12.43 -2.77
CA LYS A 117 -5.33 -12.50 -3.89
C LYS A 117 -5.99 -13.08 -5.14
N GLN A 118 -6.77 -14.13 -4.97
CA GLN A 118 -7.41 -14.81 -6.10
C GLN A 118 -8.39 -13.87 -6.83
N SER A 119 -9.22 -13.16 -6.08
CA SER A 119 -10.18 -12.21 -6.66
C SER A 119 -9.47 -11.05 -7.34
N TYR A 120 -8.42 -10.53 -6.70
CA TYR A 120 -7.67 -9.41 -7.25
C TYR A 120 -6.97 -9.82 -8.56
N ASP A 121 -6.31 -10.98 -8.58
CA ASP A 121 -5.59 -11.44 -9.76
C ASP A 121 -6.53 -11.69 -10.95
N LYS A 122 -7.74 -12.15 -10.66
CA LYS A 122 -8.74 -12.37 -11.69
C LYS A 122 -9.19 -11.08 -12.34
N ARG A 123 -9.33 -10.03 -11.53
CA ARG A 123 -9.80 -8.73 -11.98
C ARG A 123 -8.69 -7.92 -12.62
N PHE A 124 -7.45 -8.05 -12.13
CA PHE A 124 -6.30 -7.29 -12.60
C PHE A 124 -5.13 -8.23 -12.86
N PRO A 125 -5.19 -9.01 -13.95
CA PRO A 125 -4.11 -9.97 -14.22
C PRO A 125 -2.80 -9.28 -14.50
N VAL A 126 -1.73 -9.78 -13.86
CA VAL A 126 -0.39 -9.28 -14.09
C VAL A 126 0.18 -10.00 -15.30
N SER A 127 0.65 -9.23 -16.26
CA SER A 127 1.34 -9.77 -17.42
C SER A 127 2.70 -10.31 -17.02
N LYS A 128 3.01 -11.50 -17.41
CA LYS A 128 4.30 -12.12 -17.12
C LYS A 128 4.93 -12.65 -18.36
#